data_84e5241b476acfc794dd7019928cf383
#
_entry.id   84e5241b476acfc794dd7019928cf383
#
_cell.length_a   1.000
_cell.length_b   1.000
_cell.length_c   1.000
_cell.angle_alpha   90.00
_cell.angle_beta   90.00
_cell.angle_gamma   90.00
#
_symmetry.space_group_name_H-M   'P 1'
#
loop_
_entity.id
_entity.type
_entity.pdbx_description
1 polymer ?
#
loop_
_entity_poly.entity_id
_entity_poly.type
_entity_poly.pdbx_seq_one_letter_code
_entity_poly.pdbx_strand_id
1 'polypeptide(L)'
;MTDRALPLLAATALLAASALASPAAAAPNRDSCFRLSQVSSTHADGDRRIYVRVNVNDFYRLDLANRCASLPYQGNHLVLTPTPGVDLICHPLDLDLMVSENGAKESCFIKSITRLSPAEAAAIPKKVKP
;
A
#
# COMPACT_ATOMS: atom_id res chain seq x y z
N MET A 1 28.84 69.98 29.77
CA MET A 1 27.41 69.91 30.04
C MET A 1 26.74 69.41 28.79
N THR A 2 26.61 68.09 28.56
CA THR A 2 25.68 67.47 27.64
C THR A 2 25.84 65.96 27.81
N ASP A 3 24.97 65.44 28.65
CA ASP A 3 24.79 64.02 28.83
C ASP A 3 24.21 63.39 27.52
N ARG A 4 24.91 62.44 26.96
CA ARG A 4 24.39 61.57 25.93
C ARG A 4 24.16 60.21 26.51
N ALA A 5 22.93 59.94 26.86
CA ALA A 5 22.47 58.59 27.20
C ALA A 5 22.37 57.71 25.89
N LEU A 6 23.09 56.58 25.85
CA LEU A 6 22.93 55.56 24.85
C LEU A 6 21.78 54.61 25.27
N PRO A 7 20.85 54.29 24.39
CA PRO A 7 19.90 53.20 24.66
C PRO A 7 20.53 51.84 24.35
N LEU A 8 20.52 50.95 25.34
CA LEU A 8 20.83 49.53 25.18
C LEU A 8 19.69 48.85 24.39
N LEU A 9 20.03 48.39 23.17
CA LEU A 9 19.17 47.52 22.40
C LEU A 9 19.32 46.09 22.92
N ALA A 10 18.32 45.61 23.65
CA ALA A 10 18.20 44.20 24.01
C ALA A 10 17.67 43.42 22.83
N ALA A 11 18.54 42.63 22.21
CA ALA A 11 18.16 41.68 21.18
C ALA A 11 17.62 40.37 21.81
N THR A 12 16.31 40.19 21.83
CA THR A 12 15.65 38.95 22.21
C THR A 12 15.72 37.97 21.05
N ALA A 13 16.57 36.96 21.16
CA ALA A 13 16.63 35.84 20.22
C ALA A 13 15.45 34.88 20.50
N LEU A 14 14.47 34.84 19.59
CA LEU A 14 13.44 33.81 19.59
C LEU A 14 14.02 32.50 19.03
N LEU A 15 14.24 31.52 19.89
CA LEU A 15 14.51 30.14 19.49
C LEU A 15 13.20 29.50 18.99
N ALA A 16 13.04 29.39 17.69
CA ALA A 16 11.97 28.62 17.10
C ALA A 16 12.31 27.12 17.22
N ALA A 17 11.70 26.42 18.16
CA ALA A 17 11.75 24.96 18.27
C ALA A 17 10.92 24.34 17.14
N SER A 18 11.58 23.88 16.08
CA SER A 18 10.94 23.09 15.01
C SER A 18 10.67 21.70 15.55
N ALA A 19 9.43 21.42 15.94
CA ALA A 19 8.95 20.09 16.26
C ALA A 19 8.93 19.25 14.98
N LEU A 20 9.87 18.32 14.84
CA LEU A 20 9.85 17.28 13.81
C LEU A 20 8.70 16.32 14.15
N ALA A 21 7.54 16.55 13.57
CA ALA A 21 6.43 15.61 13.62
C ALA A 21 6.81 14.38 12.79
N SER A 22 7.22 13.28 13.43
CA SER A 22 7.36 11.99 12.78
C SER A 22 5.98 11.58 12.25
N PRO A 23 5.86 11.16 10.96
CA PRO A 23 4.61 10.61 10.48
C PRO A 23 4.35 9.31 11.26
N ALA A 24 3.33 9.33 12.11
CA ALA A 24 2.82 8.12 12.73
C ALA A 24 2.36 7.19 11.61
N ALA A 25 2.99 6.02 11.48
CA ALA A 25 2.49 4.97 10.61
C ALA A 25 1.05 4.67 11.05
N ALA A 26 0.09 4.97 10.18
CA ALA A 26 -1.31 4.71 10.47
C ALA A 26 -1.48 3.20 10.71
N ALA A 27 -2.01 2.82 11.88
CA ALA A 27 -2.37 1.43 12.16
C ALA A 27 -3.35 0.97 11.06
N PRO A 28 -3.20 -0.27 10.55
CA PRO A 28 -4.08 -0.76 9.51
C PRO A 28 -5.53 -0.74 10.01
N ASN A 29 -6.37 -0.05 9.26
CA ASN A 29 -7.79 -0.02 9.57
C ASN A 29 -8.36 -1.43 9.36
N ARG A 30 -9.04 -2.00 10.37
CA ARG A 30 -9.67 -3.33 10.27
C ARG A 30 -10.67 -3.42 9.11
N ASP A 31 -11.21 -2.28 8.67
CA ASP A 31 -12.09 -2.20 7.50
C ASP A 31 -11.35 -2.45 6.16
N SER A 32 -10.01 -2.51 6.19
CA SER A 32 -9.18 -2.85 5.02
C SER A 32 -8.86 -4.34 4.89
N CYS A 33 -9.38 -5.19 5.79
CA CYS A 33 -9.10 -6.62 5.79
C CYS A 33 -10.09 -7.39 4.90
N PHE A 34 -9.64 -8.50 4.33
CA PHE A 34 -10.51 -9.40 3.58
C PHE A 34 -10.14 -10.86 3.82
N ARG A 35 -11.08 -11.78 3.54
CA ARG A 35 -10.82 -13.22 3.56
C ARG A 35 -10.43 -13.71 2.17
N LEU A 36 -9.38 -14.51 2.08
CA LEU A 36 -8.93 -15.05 0.80
C LEU A 36 -9.99 -15.91 0.13
N SER A 37 -10.80 -16.63 0.92
CA SER A 37 -11.93 -17.42 0.43
C SER A 37 -13.04 -16.60 -0.24
N GLN A 38 -13.07 -15.29 -0.04
CA GLN A 38 -14.04 -14.37 -0.63
C GLN A 38 -13.50 -13.68 -1.90
N VAL A 39 -12.25 -13.94 -2.28
CA VAL A 39 -11.68 -13.41 -3.52
C VAL A 39 -12.36 -14.07 -4.71
N SER A 40 -12.96 -13.26 -5.56
CA SER A 40 -13.68 -13.70 -6.76
C SER A 40 -12.83 -13.60 -8.02
N SER A 41 -11.95 -12.62 -8.11
CA SER A 41 -11.05 -12.43 -9.25
C SER A 41 -9.86 -11.55 -8.92
N THR A 42 -8.80 -11.71 -9.71
CA THR A 42 -7.56 -10.94 -9.60
C THR A 42 -7.07 -10.55 -10.98
N HIS A 43 -6.55 -9.32 -11.12
CA HIS A 43 -5.92 -8.86 -12.36
C HIS A 43 -4.66 -8.07 -12.08
N ALA A 44 -3.60 -8.37 -12.83
CA ALA A 44 -2.36 -7.62 -12.79
C ALA A 44 -2.47 -6.32 -13.59
N ASP A 45 -1.91 -5.25 -13.03
CA ASP A 45 -1.69 -3.97 -13.70
C ASP A 45 -0.19 -3.70 -13.77
N GLY A 46 0.42 -4.18 -14.84
CA GLY A 46 1.87 -4.19 -14.99
C GLY A 46 2.57 -5.19 -14.04
N ASP A 47 3.81 -4.90 -13.72
CA ASP A 47 4.70 -5.78 -12.95
C ASP A 47 4.78 -5.44 -11.46
N ARG A 48 3.98 -4.46 -10.98
CA ARG A 48 4.05 -3.93 -9.61
C ARG A 48 2.72 -3.79 -8.90
N ARG A 49 1.62 -4.12 -9.56
CA ARG A 49 0.29 -3.92 -9.00
C ARG A 49 -0.66 -5.03 -9.37
N ILE A 50 -1.51 -5.38 -8.42
CA ILE A 50 -2.59 -6.35 -8.62
C ILE A 50 -3.87 -5.73 -8.06
N TYR A 51 -4.94 -5.83 -8.82
CA TYR A 51 -6.28 -5.58 -8.33
C TYR A 51 -6.95 -6.88 -7.95
N VAL A 52 -7.61 -6.88 -6.81
CA VAL A 52 -8.33 -8.03 -6.25
C VAL A 52 -9.78 -7.64 -6.04
N ARG A 53 -10.69 -8.44 -6.54
CA ARG A 53 -12.12 -8.31 -6.24
C ARG A 53 -12.49 -9.30 -5.16
N VAL A 54 -13.09 -8.78 -4.10
CA VAL A 54 -13.60 -9.55 -2.97
C VAL A 54 -15.12 -9.46 -2.96
N ASN A 55 -15.78 -10.58 -2.86
CA ASN A 55 -17.24 -10.65 -3.05
C ASN A 55 -17.68 -10.03 -4.39
N VAL A 56 -18.68 -9.16 -4.37
CA VAL A 56 -19.25 -8.53 -5.58
C VAL A 56 -18.70 -7.14 -5.82
N ASN A 57 -18.57 -6.32 -4.76
CA ASN A 57 -18.36 -4.88 -4.89
C ASN A 57 -17.11 -4.36 -4.16
N ASP A 58 -16.38 -5.21 -3.45
CA ASP A 58 -15.19 -4.79 -2.72
C ASP A 58 -13.95 -4.97 -3.58
N PHE A 59 -13.20 -3.90 -3.77
CA PHE A 59 -11.97 -3.91 -4.55
C PHE A 59 -10.79 -3.54 -3.67
N TYR A 60 -9.70 -4.26 -3.86
CA TYR A 60 -8.44 -4.04 -3.17
C TYR A 60 -7.32 -3.88 -4.19
N ARG A 61 -6.34 -3.06 -3.83
CA ARG A 61 -5.11 -2.90 -4.57
C ARG A 61 -3.95 -3.43 -3.75
N LEU A 62 -3.20 -4.34 -4.32
CA LEU A 62 -1.94 -4.83 -3.79
C LEU A 62 -0.80 -4.17 -4.57
N ASP A 63 -0.03 -3.34 -3.91
CA ASP A 63 1.19 -2.77 -4.49
C ASP A 63 2.38 -3.63 -4.08
N LEU A 64 3.27 -3.96 -5.03
CA LEU A 64 4.41 -4.83 -4.80
C LEU A 64 5.65 -4.05 -4.40
N ALA A 65 6.49 -4.63 -3.54
CA ALA A 65 7.74 -4.03 -3.10
C ALA A 65 8.80 -4.02 -4.19
N ASN A 66 8.81 -5.07 -5.03
CA ASN A 66 9.72 -5.25 -6.15
C ASN A 66 8.93 -5.50 -7.44
N ARG A 67 9.61 -5.47 -8.58
CA ARG A 67 9.05 -5.91 -9.84
C ARG A 67 8.83 -7.42 -9.81
N CYS A 68 7.66 -7.84 -10.26
CA CYS A 68 7.32 -9.23 -10.46
C CYS A 68 7.26 -9.46 -11.98
N ALA A 69 8.37 -9.92 -12.55
CA ALA A 69 8.58 -9.89 -14.00
C ALA A 69 7.58 -10.77 -14.76
N SER A 70 7.18 -11.90 -14.18
CA SER A 70 6.22 -12.84 -14.78
C SER A 70 4.75 -12.40 -14.64
N LEU A 71 4.46 -11.36 -13.83
CA LEU A 71 3.09 -10.95 -13.51
C LEU A 71 2.27 -10.44 -14.73
N PRO A 72 2.82 -9.63 -15.64
CA PRO A 72 2.03 -9.02 -16.71
C PRO A 72 1.73 -9.96 -17.88
N TYR A 73 2.31 -11.16 -17.91
CA TYR A 73 2.14 -12.08 -19.05
C TYR A 73 0.84 -12.86 -18.96
N GLN A 74 0.09 -12.86 -20.05
CA GLN A 74 -1.13 -13.66 -20.17
C GLN A 74 -0.80 -15.15 -20.15
N GLY A 75 -1.60 -15.92 -19.40
CA GLY A 75 -1.40 -17.35 -19.24
C GLY A 75 -0.57 -17.73 -18.01
N ASN A 76 0.05 -16.78 -17.33
CA ASN A 76 0.68 -17.03 -16.04
C ASN A 76 -0.38 -17.13 -14.94
N HIS A 77 -0.16 -18.07 -14.03
CA HIS A 77 -1.07 -18.29 -12.91
C HIS A 77 -0.61 -17.53 -11.67
N LEU A 78 -1.46 -16.61 -11.23
CA LEU A 78 -1.29 -15.91 -9.97
C LEU A 78 -1.82 -16.77 -8.82
N VAL A 79 -0.97 -17.08 -7.87
CA VAL A 79 -1.30 -17.87 -6.68
C VAL A 79 -1.16 -16.99 -5.44
N LEU A 80 -2.27 -16.77 -4.76
CA LEU A 80 -2.34 -16.11 -3.47
C LEU A 80 -2.52 -17.18 -2.40
N THR A 81 -1.60 -17.24 -1.44
CA THR A 81 -1.64 -18.22 -0.35
C THR A 81 -1.60 -17.49 0.99
N PRO A 82 -2.55 -17.74 1.90
CA PRO A 82 -2.51 -17.15 3.22
C PRO A 82 -1.35 -17.75 4.02
N THR A 83 -0.73 -16.95 4.85
CA THR A 83 0.22 -17.46 5.85
C THR A 83 -0.49 -18.47 6.76
N PRO A 84 0.14 -19.61 7.10
CA PRO A 84 -0.48 -20.64 7.93
C PRO A 84 -1.10 -20.07 9.22
N GLY A 85 -2.38 -20.40 9.46
CA GLY A 85 -3.14 -19.90 10.62
C GLY A 85 -3.76 -18.52 10.44
N VAL A 86 -3.56 -17.86 9.31
CA VAL A 86 -4.18 -16.57 8.98
C VAL A 86 -5.38 -16.78 8.08
N ASP A 87 -6.56 -16.37 8.54
CA ASP A 87 -7.82 -16.42 7.77
C ASP A 87 -8.22 -15.04 7.23
N LEU A 88 -7.82 -13.99 7.95
CA LEU A 88 -8.13 -12.61 7.63
C LEU A 88 -6.87 -11.88 7.17
N ILE A 89 -6.84 -11.42 5.94
CA ILE A 89 -5.73 -10.73 5.32
C ILE A 89 -5.85 -9.23 5.61
N CYS A 90 -4.99 -8.72 6.48
CA CYS A 90 -4.94 -7.31 6.88
C CYS A 90 -3.61 -6.64 6.53
N HIS A 91 -2.54 -7.43 6.48
CA HIS A 91 -1.17 -6.94 6.29
C HIS A 91 -0.50 -7.65 5.12
N PRO A 92 0.51 -7.05 4.51
CA PRO A 92 1.28 -7.69 3.43
C PRO A 92 1.86 -9.05 3.79
N LEU A 93 2.24 -9.26 5.06
CA LEU A 93 2.83 -10.52 5.55
C LEU A 93 1.80 -11.64 5.80
N ASP A 94 0.51 -11.33 5.73
CA ASP A 94 -0.56 -12.31 5.89
C ASP A 94 -0.75 -13.14 4.60
N LEU A 95 -0.13 -12.73 3.50
CA LEU A 95 -0.39 -13.25 2.16
C LEU A 95 0.91 -13.44 1.39
N ASP A 96 1.16 -14.67 0.94
CA ASP A 96 2.22 -14.99 0.00
C ASP A 96 1.69 -14.89 -1.43
N LEU A 97 2.47 -14.26 -2.30
CA LEU A 97 2.19 -14.09 -3.71
C LEU A 97 3.22 -14.82 -4.55
N MET A 98 2.77 -15.75 -5.36
CA MET A 98 3.59 -16.43 -6.36
C MET A 98 2.97 -16.35 -7.75
N VAL A 99 3.82 -16.18 -8.74
CA VAL A 99 3.42 -16.29 -10.16
C VAL A 99 4.05 -17.55 -10.73
N SER A 100 3.24 -18.40 -11.34
CA SER A 100 3.71 -19.60 -12.02
C SER A 100 3.71 -19.39 -13.52
N GLU A 101 4.87 -19.59 -14.14
CA GLU A 101 5.09 -19.52 -15.59
C GLU A 101 5.77 -20.79 -16.06
N ASN A 102 5.12 -21.56 -16.93
CA ASN A 102 5.68 -22.80 -17.51
C ASN A 102 6.31 -23.76 -16.49
N GLY A 103 5.73 -23.84 -15.29
CA GLY A 103 6.25 -24.65 -14.18
C GLY A 103 7.32 -23.99 -13.30
N ALA A 104 7.89 -22.88 -13.74
CA ALA A 104 8.72 -22.03 -12.89
C ALA A 104 7.83 -21.19 -11.96
N LYS A 105 8.32 -20.89 -10.76
CA LYS A 105 7.61 -20.07 -9.76
C LYS A 105 8.46 -18.86 -9.41
N GLU A 106 7.85 -17.67 -9.49
CA GLU A 106 8.42 -16.41 -9.03
C GLU A 106 7.68 -15.95 -7.77
N SER A 107 8.41 -15.72 -6.68
CA SER A 107 7.85 -15.12 -5.47
C SER A 107 7.90 -13.61 -5.55
N CYS A 108 6.77 -12.98 -5.28
CA CYS A 108 6.61 -11.53 -5.34
C CYS A 108 6.19 -11.01 -3.97
N PHE A 109 6.81 -9.91 -3.54
CA PHE A 109 6.58 -9.36 -2.21
C PHE A 109 5.55 -8.23 -2.25
N ILE A 110 4.52 -8.34 -1.41
CA ILE A 110 3.50 -7.32 -1.26
C ILE A 110 4.05 -6.23 -0.33
N LYS A 111 3.98 -4.98 -0.76
CA LYS A 111 4.35 -3.79 0.03
C LYS A 111 3.17 -3.26 0.83
N SER A 112 2.01 -3.19 0.19
CA SER A 112 0.80 -2.64 0.80
C SER A 112 -0.46 -3.27 0.23
N ILE A 113 -1.49 -3.32 1.08
CA ILE A 113 -2.86 -3.74 0.73
C ILE A 113 -3.76 -2.54 1.03
N THR A 114 -4.51 -2.10 0.04
CA THR A 114 -5.40 -0.93 0.15
C THR A 114 -6.79 -1.30 -0.33
N ARG A 115 -7.80 -1.12 0.53
CA ARG A 115 -9.20 -1.17 0.10
C ARG A 115 -9.51 0.09 -0.69
N LEU A 116 -10.10 -0.07 -1.85
CA LEU A 116 -10.46 1.04 -2.73
C LEU A 116 -11.86 1.57 -2.37
N SER A 117 -12.00 2.89 -2.40
CA SER A 117 -13.31 3.54 -2.37
C SER A 117 -14.09 3.22 -3.64
N PRO A 118 -15.42 3.40 -3.66
CA PRO A 118 -16.22 3.22 -4.87
C PRO A 118 -15.75 4.06 -6.06
N ALA A 119 -15.27 5.28 -5.81
CA ALA A 119 -14.73 6.16 -6.84
C ALA A 119 -13.40 5.63 -7.42
N GLU A 120 -12.49 5.16 -6.56
CA GLU A 120 -11.22 4.55 -6.98
C GLU A 120 -11.46 3.24 -7.73
N ALA A 121 -12.39 2.41 -7.28
CA ALA A 121 -12.78 1.17 -7.96
C ALA A 121 -13.41 1.45 -9.35
N ALA A 122 -14.17 2.52 -9.48
CA ALA A 122 -14.72 2.95 -10.77
C ALA A 122 -13.62 3.45 -11.73
N ALA A 123 -12.55 4.02 -11.20
CA ALA A 123 -11.41 4.53 -11.96
C ALA A 123 -10.41 3.44 -12.42
N ILE A 124 -10.57 2.18 -11.97
CA ILE A 124 -9.73 1.07 -12.45
C ILE A 124 -9.91 0.92 -13.96
N PRO A 125 -8.82 0.90 -14.76
CA PRO A 125 -8.92 0.69 -16.20
C PRO A 125 -9.64 -0.61 -16.53
N LYS A 126 -10.57 -0.58 -17.48
CA LYS A 126 -11.42 -1.74 -17.83
C LYS A 126 -10.64 -3.02 -18.13
N LYS A 127 -9.46 -2.88 -18.75
CA LYS A 127 -8.59 -4.01 -19.13
C LYS A 127 -7.96 -4.77 -17.94
N VAL A 128 -7.88 -4.12 -16.77
CA VAL A 128 -7.27 -4.67 -15.55
C VAL A 128 -8.25 -4.70 -14.37
N LYS A 129 -9.50 -4.43 -14.63
CA LYS A 129 -10.55 -4.50 -13.61
C LYS A 129 -10.96 -5.95 -13.38
N PRO A 130 -10.76 -6.49 -12.15
CA PRO A 130 -11.13 -7.86 -11.80
C PRO A 130 -12.64 -8.06 -11.71
#